data_c93d3fd2ef97d96bdd14e483fc9e3829
#
_entry.id   c93d3fd2ef97d96bdd14e483fc9e3829
#
_cell.length_a   1.000
_cell.length_b   1.000
_cell.length_c   1.000
_cell.angle_alpha   90.00
_cell.angle_beta   90.00
_cell.angle_gamma   90.00
#
_symmetry.space_group_name_H-M   'P 1'
#
loop_
_entity.id
_entity.type
_entity.pdbx_description
1 polymer ?
#
loop_
_entity_poly.entity_id
_entity_poly.type
_entity_poly.pdbx_seq_one_letter_code
_entity_poly.pdbx_strand_id
1 'polypeptide(L)'
;NPMGPGPNDSGMSRVRIMNAVEDSLQRLQMDHIDLYYIHHVDSQTPMEEMLRALDDLVHQGKVRYIACSNYQAWRLMEALWLSDANGLARFECFQPQYSLVVRDIEQELIPVCQLKSLGVVVWSPLGGGFLSGKYKPGERTVEGTRSADAWAYPQRYFAENADESLQALLAVADEIGRSPAQVA
;
A
#
# COMPACT_ATOMS: atom_id res chain seq x y z
N ASN A 1 0.04 11.66 4.75
CA ASN A 1 0.03 12.13 6.15
C ASN A 1 0.81 13.44 6.26
N PRO A 2 0.39 14.37 7.13
CA PRO A 2 1.20 15.55 7.43
C PRO A 2 2.57 15.14 7.96
N MET A 3 3.61 15.83 7.50
CA MET A 3 4.98 15.60 7.96
C MET A 3 5.48 16.73 8.88
N GLY A 4 4.65 17.77 9.06
CA GLY A 4 4.89 18.91 9.91
C GLY A 4 3.64 19.77 10.06
N PRO A 5 3.70 20.89 10.80
CA PRO A 5 2.57 21.77 11.06
C PRO A 5 2.34 22.85 10.00
N GLY A 6 3.21 22.96 9.01
CA GLY A 6 3.16 23.99 7.98
C GLY A 6 2.07 23.73 6.93
N PRO A 7 1.62 24.78 6.22
CA PRO A 7 0.55 24.66 5.22
C PRO A 7 0.91 23.77 4.03
N ASN A 8 2.21 23.58 3.76
CA ASN A 8 2.72 22.72 2.69
C ASN A 8 3.29 21.38 3.19
N ASP A 9 3.01 21.00 4.44
CA ASP A 9 3.50 19.74 5.02
C ASP A 9 2.53 18.57 4.84
N SER A 10 1.43 18.80 4.13
CA SER A 10 0.42 17.80 3.78
C SER A 10 0.01 17.92 2.31
N GLY A 11 -0.75 16.92 1.82
CA GLY A 11 -1.25 16.89 0.43
C GLY A 11 -0.22 16.43 -0.59
N MET A 12 -0.56 16.59 -1.87
CA MET A 12 0.22 16.15 -3.03
C MET A 12 0.49 17.27 -4.03
N SER A 13 0.47 18.53 -3.56
CA SER A 13 0.86 19.65 -4.42
C SER A 13 2.28 19.48 -4.94
N ARG A 14 2.57 20.10 -6.07
CA ARG A 14 3.91 20.07 -6.66
C ARG A 14 4.99 20.45 -5.66
N VAL A 15 4.80 21.56 -4.92
CA VAL A 15 5.77 22.03 -3.91
C VAL A 15 6.00 20.97 -2.85
N ARG A 16 4.92 20.35 -2.37
CA ARG A 16 5.02 19.29 -1.36
C ARG A 16 5.76 18.06 -1.84
N ILE A 17 5.47 17.60 -3.06
CA ILE A 17 6.12 16.42 -3.66
C ILE A 17 7.61 16.67 -3.81
N MET A 18 8.00 17.81 -4.40
CA MET A 18 9.41 18.14 -4.61
C MET A 18 10.18 18.18 -3.30
N ASN A 19 9.67 18.87 -2.29
CA ASN A 19 10.30 18.93 -0.97
C ASN A 19 10.38 17.56 -0.29
N ALA A 20 9.31 16.74 -0.38
CA ALA A 20 9.27 15.41 0.25
C ALA A 20 10.29 14.44 -0.33
N VAL A 21 10.59 14.54 -1.62
CA VAL A 21 11.63 13.72 -2.26
C VAL A 21 13.02 14.15 -1.78
N GLU A 22 13.31 15.45 -1.74
CA GLU A 22 14.59 15.95 -1.21
C GLU A 22 14.82 15.48 0.24
N ASP A 23 13.81 15.65 1.10
CA ASP A 23 13.87 15.17 2.49
C ASP A 23 14.10 13.65 2.57
N SER A 24 13.50 12.89 1.64
CA SER A 24 13.65 11.43 1.59
C SER A 24 15.04 11.03 1.14
N LEU A 25 15.58 11.65 0.10
CA LEU A 25 16.94 11.45 -0.40
C LEU A 25 17.98 11.76 0.68
N GLN A 26 17.80 12.88 1.39
CA GLN A 26 18.67 13.26 2.49
C GLN A 26 18.64 12.22 3.64
N ARG A 27 17.45 11.77 4.04
CA ARG A 27 17.32 10.74 5.10
C ARG A 27 17.90 9.38 4.69
N LEU A 28 17.74 9.00 3.43
CA LEU A 28 18.29 7.76 2.87
C LEU A 28 19.79 7.85 2.57
N GLN A 29 20.36 9.06 2.53
CA GLN A 29 21.74 9.34 2.09
C GLN A 29 22.00 8.77 0.68
N MET A 30 21.03 8.94 -0.23
CA MET A 30 21.06 8.46 -1.61
C MET A 30 20.81 9.62 -2.58
N ASP A 31 21.27 9.47 -3.81
CA ASP A 31 21.06 10.42 -4.89
C ASP A 31 19.78 10.13 -5.70
N HIS A 32 19.20 8.93 -5.55
CA HIS A 32 17.96 8.53 -6.22
C HIS A 32 17.15 7.56 -5.36
N ILE A 33 15.86 7.41 -5.70
CA ILE A 33 14.92 6.44 -5.14
C ILE A 33 14.45 5.54 -6.27
N ASP A 34 14.57 4.23 -6.12
CA ASP A 34 14.18 3.28 -7.18
C ASP A 34 12.66 3.27 -7.38
N LEU A 35 11.87 3.26 -6.29
CA LEU A 35 10.41 3.25 -6.36
C LEU A 35 9.82 4.20 -5.31
N TYR A 36 9.21 5.28 -5.78
CA TYR A 36 8.61 6.31 -4.93
C TYR A 36 7.10 6.20 -4.90
N TYR A 37 6.54 6.11 -3.68
CA TYR A 37 5.12 5.86 -3.48
C TYR A 37 4.34 7.12 -3.09
N ILE A 38 3.22 7.33 -3.76
CA ILE A 38 2.12 8.14 -3.24
C ILE A 38 1.32 7.28 -2.26
N HIS A 39 1.36 7.63 -0.95
CA HIS A 39 0.85 6.77 0.13
C HIS A 39 -0.68 6.72 0.18
N HIS A 40 -1.36 7.85 -0.06
CA HIS A 40 -2.81 7.95 -0.06
C HIS A 40 -3.29 8.90 -1.15
N VAL A 41 -4.55 8.78 -1.49
CA VAL A 41 -5.24 9.74 -2.35
C VAL A 41 -5.29 11.11 -1.67
N ASP A 42 -4.98 12.16 -2.42
CA ASP A 42 -5.28 13.54 -2.08
C ASP A 42 -6.44 14.05 -2.94
N SER A 43 -7.52 14.48 -2.30
CA SER A 43 -8.71 15.01 -2.97
C SER A 43 -8.63 16.52 -3.22
N GLN A 44 -7.62 17.19 -2.69
CA GLN A 44 -7.48 18.65 -2.77
C GLN A 44 -6.59 19.06 -3.96
N THR A 45 -5.61 18.25 -4.30
CA THR A 45 -4.69 18.51 -5.41
C THR A 45 -5.22 17.84 -6.69
N PRO A 46 -5.30 18.57 -7.81
CA PRO A 46 -5.59 17.96 -9.11
C PRO A 46 -4.60 16.83 -9.43
N MET A 47 -5.11 15.69 -9.89
CA MET A 47 -4.27 14.53 -10.19
C MET A 47 -3.20 14.82 -11.25
N GLU A 48 -3.53 15.64 -12.23
CA GLU A 48 -2.57 16.04 -13.27
C GLU A 48 -1.39 16.84 -12.70
N GLU A 49 -1.62 17.74 -11.72
CA GLU A 49 -0.54 18.47 -11.05
C GLU A 49 0.43 17.53 -10.35
N MET A 50 -0.14 16.57 -9.61
CA MET A 50 0.63 15.54 -8.93
C MET A 50 1.46 14.71 -9.92
N LEU A 51 0.84 14.22 -11.00
CA LEU A 51 1.52 13.38 -12.00
C LEU A 51 2.63 14.14 -12.72
N ARG A 52 2.43 15.42 -13.05
CA ARG A 52 3.49 16.28 -13.65
C ARG A 52 4.66 16.49 -12.69
N ALA A 53 4.39 16.66 -11.40
CA ALA A 53 5.46 16.77 -10.41
C ALA A 53 6.28 15.47 -10.28
N LEU A 54 5.61 14.33 -10.31
CA LEU A 54 6.26 13.02 -10.28
C LEU A 54 7.06 12.75 -11.56
N ASP A 55 6.53 13.12 -12.71
CA ASP A 55 7.20 13.03 -14.01
C ASP A 55 8.51 13.84 -14.03
N ASP A 56 8.47 15.06 -13.51
CA ASP A 56 9.69 15.88 -13.39
C ASP A 56 10.75 15.22 -12.51
N LEU A 57 10.37 14.55 -11.43
CA LEU A 57 11.30 13.81 -10.57
C LEU A 57 11.95 12.62 -11.28
N VAL A 58 11.19 11.94 -12.15
CA VAL A 58 11.71 10.86 -13.01
C VAL A 58 12.69 11.44 -14.03
N HIS A 59 12.35 12.53 -14.71
CA HIS A 59 13.22 13.20 -15.68
C HIS A 59 14.49 13.79 -15.04
N GLN A 60 14.42 14.23 -13.78
CA GLN A 60 15.59 14.69 -13.01
C GLN A 60 16.48 13.52 -12.53
N GLY A 61 16.05 12.26 -12.70
CA GLY A 61 16.77 11.09 -12.25
C GLY A 61 16.75 10.86 -10.72
N LYS A 62 15.96 11.66 -9.98
CA LYS A 62 15.79 11.51 -8.52
C LYS A 62 14.91 10.34 -8.14
N VAL A 63 14.00 9.95 -9.04
CA VAL A 63 13.11 8.79 -8.91
C VAL A 63 13.21 7.98 -10.18
N ARG A 64 13.33 6.65 -10.07
CA ARG A 64 13.35 5.77 -11.26
C ARG A 64 11.94 5.39 -11.68
N TYR A 65 11.11 4.98 -10.72
CA TYR A 65 9.74 4.56 -10.96
C TYR A 65 8.82 5.16 -9.91
N ILE A 66 7.60 5.48 -10.31
CA ILE A 66 6.57 5.98 -9.40
C ILE A 66 5.51 4.91 -9.14
N ALA A 67 4.92 4.96 -7.96
CA ALA A 67 3.91 4.02 -7.52
C ALA A 67 2.84 4.69 -6.65
N CYS A 68 1.72 4.03 -6.47
CA CYS A 68 0.68 4.51 -5.56
C CYS A 68 0.18 3.41 -4.61
N SER A 69 -0.46 3.83 -3.54
CA SER A 69 -1.03 2.98 -2.51
C SER A 69 -2.42 3.45 -2.12
N ASN A 70 -3.31 2.52 -1.79
CA ASN A 70 -4.65 2.83 -1.26
C ASN A 70 -5.56 3.63 -2.22
N TYR A 71 -5.39 3.44 -3.53
CA TYR A 71 -6.28 3.98 -4.55
C TYR A 71 -7.45 3.03 -4.82
N GLN A 72 -8.60 3.60 -5.15
CA GLN A 72 -9.71 2.84 -5.76
C GLN A 72 -9.38 2.53 -7.23
N ALA A 73 -9.99 1.48 -7.77
CA ALA A 73 -9.72 1.03 -9.13
C ALA A 73 -9.96 2.11 -10.19
N TRP A 74 -11.08 2.83 -10.10
CA TRP A 74 -11.40 3.92 -11.03
C TRP A 74 -10.37 5.06 -10.98
N ARG A 75 -9.85 5.37 -9.78
CA ARG A 75 -8.89 6.44 -9.59
C ARG A 75 -7.48 6.05 -10.04
N LEU A 76 -7.12 4.78 -9.89
CA LEU A 76 -5.91 4.23 -10.47
C LEU A 76 -5.97 4.29 -12.00
N MET A 77 -7.12 3.92 -12.59
CA MET A 77 -7.33 4.01 -14.03
C MET A 77 -7.30 5.45 -14.54
N GLU A 78 -7.87 6.41 -13.81
CA GLU A 78 -7.81 7.84 -14.13
C GLU A 78 -6.34 8.32 -14.18
N ALA A 79 -5.52 7.96 -13.17
CA ALA A 79 -4.11 8.33 -13.13
C ALA A 79 -3.33 7.75 -14.33
N LEU A 80 -3.54 6.48 -14.64
CA LEU A 80 -2.90 5.81 -15.78
C LEU A 80 -3.30 6.44 -17.11
N TRP A 81 -4.60 6.75 -17.27
CA TRP A 81 -5.10 7.43 -18.46
C TRP A 81 -4.52 8.84 -18.62
N LEU A 82 -4.47 9.62 -17.54
CA LEU A 82 -3.87 10.96 -17.56
C LEU A 82 -2.39 10.92 -17.93
N SER A 83 -1.64 9.95 -17.37
CA SER A 83 -0.23 9.78 -17.73
C SER A 83 -0.05 9.45 -19.20
N ASP A 84 -0.83 8.51 -19.74
CA ASP A 84 -0.78 8.10 -21.15
C ASP A 84 -1.18 9.25 -22.08
N ALA A 85 -2.29 9.94 -21.79
CA ALA A 85 -2.79 11.03 -22.60
C ALA A 85 -1.85 12.26 -22.65
N ASN A 86 -1.04 12.47 -21.63
CA ASN A 86 -0.13 13.61 -21.53
C ASN A 86 1.37 13.24 -21.72
N GLY A 87 1.68 11.96 -22.01
CA GLY A 87 3.06 11.49 -22.17
C GLY A 87 3.91 11.61 -20.90
N LEU A 88 3.28 11.42 -19.73
CA LEU A 88 3.95 11.49 -18.42
C LEU A 88 4.36 10.10 -17.93
N ALA A 89 5.32 10.07 -17.00
CA ALA A 89 5.61 8.85 -16.25
C ALA A 89 4.33 8.30 -15.60
N ARG A 90 4.15 6.99 -15.67
CA ARG A 90 2.97 6.31 -15.12
C ARG A 90 3.31 5.59 -13.83
N PHE A 91 2.31 5.27 -13.03
CA PHE A 91 2.49 4.32 -11.95
C PHE A 91 2.87 2.94 -12.52
N GLU A 92 3.97 2.37 -12.00
CA GLU A 92 4.45 1.04 -12.38
C GLU A 92 4.12 -0.01 -11.33
N CYS A 93 3.75 0.43 -10.12
CA CYS A 93 3.43 -0.46 -9.02
C CYS A 93 2.27 0.10 -8.20
N PHE A 94 1.43 -0.82 -7.70
CA PHE A 94 0.34 -0.53 -6.80
C PHE A 94 0.55 -1.24 -5.46
N GLN A 95 0.37 -0.53 -4.33
CA GLN A 95 0.50 -1.12 -3.00
C GLN A 95 -0.83 -1.13 -2.25
N PRO A 96 -1.60 -2.22 -2.32
CA PRO A 96 -2.84 -2.41 -1.57
C PRO A 96 -2.64 -3.15 -0.26
N GLN A 97 -3.67 -3.10 0.61
CA GLN A 97 -3.85 -4.11 1.64
C GLN A 97 -4.31 -5.42 1.01
N TYR A 98 -3.64 -6.52 1.33
CA TYR A 98 -4.05 -7.83 0.86
C TYR A 98 -3.52 -8.94 1.77
N SER A 99 -4.38 -9.90 2.08
CA SER A 99 -4.05 -11.08 2.88
C SER A 99 -5.15 -12.13 2.73
N LEU A 100 -4.99 -13.30 3.32
CA LEU A 100 -6.05 -14.33 3.33
C LEU A 100 -7.38 -13.85 3.94
N VAL A 101 -7.34 -12.81 4.78
CA VAL A 101 -8.54 -12.27 5.46
C VAL A 101 -8.97 -10.89 4.95
N VAL A 102 -8.27 -10.30 3.97
CA VAL A 102 -8.64 -9.04 3.32
C VAL A 102 -8.42 -9.21 1.83
N ARG A 103 -9.50 -9.47 1.09
CA ARG A 103 -9.45 -9.89 -0.33
C ARG A 103 -10.24 -8.99 -1.29
N ASP A 104 -10.75 -7.87 -0.81
CA ASP A 104 -11.63 -6.97 -1.59
C ASP A 104 -11.00 -6.50 -2.91
N ILE A 105 -9.67 -6.40 -2.98
CA ILE A 105 -8.95 -5.97 -4.17
C ILE A 105 -9.05 -6.94 -5.36
N GLU A 106 -9.45 -8.19 -5.12
CA GLU A 106 -9.57 -9.21 -6.17
C GLU A 106 -10.69 -8.90 -7.17
N GLN A 107 -11.69 -8.12 -6.76
CA GLN A 107 -12.84 -7.80 -7.59
C GLN A 107 -12.50 -6.85 -8.73
N GLU A 108 -11.70 -5.81 -8.47
CA GLU A 108 -11.40 -4.76 -9.45
C GLU A 108 -9.91 -4.45 -9.56
N LEU A 109 -9.21 -4.23 -8.45
CA LEU A 109 -7.83 -3.75 -8.45
C LEU A 109 -6.84 -4.77 -9.02
N ILE A 110 -6.95 -6.04 -8.68
CA ILE A 110 -6.11 -7.10 -9.27
C ILE A 110 -6.34 -7.20 -10.78
N PRO A 111 -7.60 -7.28 -11.29
CA PRO A 111 -7.86 -7.21 -12.73
C PRO A 111 -7.27 -5.98 -13.42
N VAL A 112 -7.37 -4.79 -12.81
CA VAL A 112 -6.75 -3.56 -13.34
C VAL A 112 -5.23 -3.69 -13.40
N CYS A 113 -4.59 -4.18 -12.34
CA CYS A 113 -3.13 -4.37 -12.31
C CYS A 113 -2.67 -5.34 -13.39
N GLN A 114 -3.38 -6.45 -13.59
CA GLN A 114 -3.10 -7.42 -14.65
C GLN A 114 -3.27 -6.80 -16.04
N LEU A 115 -4.41 -6.12 -16.29
CA LEU A 115 -4.70 -5.47 -17.58
C LEU A 115 -3.64 -4.42 -17.95
N LYS A 116 -3.15 -3.69 -16.96
CA LYS A 116 -2.21 -2.58 -17.14
C LYS A 116 -0.76 -2.94 -16.89
N SER A 117 -0.47 -4.22 -16.60
CA SER A 117 0.88 -4.73 -16.29
C SER A 117 1.55 -3.97 -15.15
N LEU A 118 0.79 -3.68 -14.08
CA LEU A 118 1.31 -3.07 -12.86
C LEU A 118 1.87 -4.13 -11.92
N GLY A 119 3.02 -3.86 -11.30
CA GLY A 119 3.49 -4.64 -10.16
C GLY A 119 2.56 -4.47 -8.96
N VAL A 120 2.40 -5.51 -8.14
CA VAL A 120 1.64 -5.45 -6.90
C VAL A 120 2.55 -5.82 -5.73
N VAL A 121 2.67 -4.92 -4.76
CA VAL A 121 3.39 -5.12 -3.49
C VAL A 121 2.41 -4.88 -2.36
N VAL A 122 2.10 -5.91 -1.59
CA VAL A 122 1.03 -5.81 -0.59
C VAL A 122 1.53 -5.31 0.76
N TRP A 123 0.67 -4.60 1.49
CA TRP A 123 0.91 -4.30 2.89
C TRP A 123 -0.01 -5.13 3.79
N SER A 124 0.46 -5.43 5.01
CA SER A 124 -0.19 -6.30 6.00
C SER A 124 -0.54 -7.72 5.48
N PRO A 125 0.37 -8.44 4.81
CA PRO A 125 0.09 -9.79 4.30
C PRO A 125 -0.29 -10.78 5.42
N LEU A 126 0.17 -10.56 6.64
CA LEU A 126 -0.18 -11.36 7.81
C LEU A 126 -1.40 -10.82 8.61
N GLY A 127 -2.22 -9.93 8.02
CA GLY A 127 -3.39 -9.40 8.71
C GLY A 127 -3.05 -8.72 10.04
N GLY A 128 -2.02 -7.86 10.07
CA GLY A 128 -1.56 -7.21 11.30
C GLY A 128 -0.98 -8.18 12.34
N GLY A 129 -0.69 -9.42 11.97
CA GLY A 129 -0.21 -10.50 12.83
C GLY A 129 -1.26 -11.58 13.14
N PHE A 130 -2.52 -11.40 12.72
CA PHE A 130 -3.58 -12.38 12.93
C PHE A 130 -3.24 -13.76 12.33
N LEU A 131 -2.63 -13.77 11.14
CA LEU A 131 -2.23 -14.98 10.41
C LEU A 131 -0.85 -15.52 10.82
N SER A 132 -0.23 -14.97 11.87
CA SER A 132 1.13 -15.40 12.28
C SER A 132 1.19 -16.68 13.10
N GLY A 133 0.04 -17.27 13.49
CA GLY A 133 -0.07 -18.43 14.38
C GLY A 133 -0.11 -18.09 15.86
N LYS A 134 -0.16 -16.80 16.25
CA LYS A 134 -0.29 -16.38 17.65
C LYS A 134 -1.72 -16.41 18.16
N TYR A 135 -2.69 -16.42 17.25
CA TYR A 135 -4.11 -16.37 17.55
C TYR A 135 -4.76 -17.73 17.33
N LYS A 136 -5.76 -18.01 18.15
CA LYS A 136 -6.67 -19.15 17.92
C LYS A 136 -7.99 -18.64 17.35
N PRO A 137 -8.73 -19.47 16.62
CA PRO A 137 -10.10 -19.13 16.19
C PRO A 137 -10.94 -18.66 17.38
N GLY A 138 -11.67 -17.55 17.22
CA GLY A 138 -12.45 -16.92 18.29
C GLY A 138 -11.66 -15.94 19.19
N GLU A 139 -10.33 -15.97 19.20
CA GLU A 139 -9.53 -15.01 19.96
C GLU A 139 -9.44 -13.68 19.21
N ARG A 140 -9.79 -12.59 19.88
CA ARG A 140 -9.74 -11.23 19.32
C ARG A 140 -8.70 -10.36 19.98
N THR A 141 -8.26 -10.75 21.18
CA THR A 141 -7.26 -10.01 21.95
C THR A 141 -6.30 -11.00 22.59
N VAL A 142 -5.00 -10.82 22.32
CA VAL A 142 -3.92 -11.64 22.89
C VAL A 142 -2.92 -10.68 23.54
N GLU A 143 -2.67 -10.87 24.84
CA GLU A 143 -1.74 -10.04 25.59
C GLU A 143 -0.33 -10.04 24.97
N GLY A 144 0.32 -8.89 24.96
CA GLY A 144 1.64 -8.72 24.34
C GLY A 144 1.65 -8.67 22.81
N THR A 145 0.48 -8.59 22.17
CA THR A 145 0.35 -8.42 20.72
C THR A 145 -0.34 -7.10 20.39
N ARG A 146 -0.34 -6.73 19.10
CA ARG A 146 -1.04 -5.52 18.61
C ARG A 146 -2.54 -5.54 18.86
N SER A 147 -3.16 -6.71 19.03
CA SER A 147 -4.59 -6.82 19.31
C SER A 147 -4.98 -6.35 20.72
N ALA A 148 -4.02 -6.29 21.63
CA ALA A 148 -4.23 -5.69 22.96
C ALA A 148 -4.33 -4.16 22.89
N ASP A 149 -3.83 -3.55 21.82
CA ASP A 149 -3.94 -2.13 21.53
C ASP A 149 -5.07 -1.89 20.51
N ALA A 150 -6.25 -1.50 21.01
CA ALA A 150 -7.45 -1.29 20.19
C ALA A 150 -7.25 -0.25 19.07
N TRP A 151 -6.26 0.66 19.21
CA TRP A 151 -5.95 1.65 18.19
C TRP A 151 -5.09 1.05 17.05
N ALA A 152 -4.22 0.10 17.37
CA ALA A 152 -3.28 -0.47 16.43
C ALA A 152 -3.86 -1.66 15.63
N TYR A 153 -5.00 -2.22 16.05
CA TYR A 153 -5.54 -3.45 15.47
C TYR A 153 -6.93 -3.21 14.84
N PRO A 154 -7.01 -2.95 13.54
CA PRO A 154 -8.28 -2.72 12.86
C PRO A 154 -9.19 -3.93 12.92
N GLN A 155 -10.44 -3.73 13.30
CA GLN A 155 -11.49 -4.79 13.34
C GLN A 155 -11.71 -5.48 11.99
N ARG A 156 -11.31 -4.85 10.87
CA ARG A 156 -11.41 -5.42 9.52
C ARG A 156 -10.67 -6.76 9.33
N TYR A 157 -9.68 -7.06 10.18
CA TYR A 157 -9.03 -8.38 10.15
C TYR A 157 -9.90 -9.49 10.76
N PHE A 158 -10.99 -9.13 11.39
CA PHE A 158 -11.97 -10.04 11.99
C PHE A 158 -13.27 -10.09 11.18
N ALA A 159 -13.15 -10.03 9.84
CA ALA A 159 -14.30 -10.25 8.95
C ALA A 159 -15.00 -11.58 9.21
N GLU A 160 -16.21 -11.73 8.71
CA GLU A 160 -17.11 -12.86 9.00
C GLU A 160 -16.44 -14.24 8.85
N ASN A 161 -15.53 -14.39 7.87
CA ASN A 161 -14.84 -15.68 7.60
C ASN A 161 -13.39 -15.70 8.13
N ALA A 162 -12.99 -14.79 9.00
CA ALA A 162 -11.60 -14.69 9.45
C ALA A 162 -11.17 -15.93 10.26
N ASP A 163 -12.05 -16.45 11.11
CA ASP A 163 -11.76 -17.64 11.92
C ASP A 163 -11.67 -18.91 11.09
N GLU A 164 -12.51 -19.06 10.07
CA GLU A 164 -12.45 -20.18 9.12
C GLU A 164 -11.15 -20.15 8.32
N SER A 165 -10.77 -18.96 7.85
CA SER A 165 -9.50 -18.76 7.14
C SER A 165 -8.30 -19.08 8.03
N LEU A 166 -8.35 -18.67 9.32
CA LEU A 166 -7.30 -18.99 10.29
C LEU A 166 -7.24 -20.50 10.57
N GLN A 167 -8.37 -21.19 10.73
CA GLN A 167 -8.41 -22.63 10.92
C GLN A 167 -7.79 -23.37 9.73
N ALA A 168 -8.18 -23.00 8.51
CA ALA A 168 -7.64 -23.59 7.29
C ALA A 168 -6.11 -23.37 7.19
N LEU A 169 -5.65 -22.14 7.47
CA LEU A 169 -4.22 -21.82 7.49
C LEU A 169 -3.45 -22.69 8.49
N LEU A 170 -3.95 -22.84 9.72
CA LEU A 170 -3.30 -23.64 10.76
C LEU A 170 -3.24 -25.11 10.37
N ALA A 171 -4.30 -25.66 9.80
CA ALA A 171 -4.35 -27.06 9.33
C ALA A 171 -3.34 -27.33 8.21
N VAL A 172 -3.28 -26.44 7.19
CA VAL A 172 -2.29 -26.56 6.09
C VAL A 172 -0.86 -26.41 6.61
N ALA A 173 -0.62 -25.46 7.51
CA ALA A 173 0.71 -25.26 8.10
C ALA A 173 1.21 -26.50 8.85
N ASP A 174 0.33 -27.15 9.62
CA ASP A 174 0.62 -28.40 10.34
C ASP A 174 0.89 -29.55 9.34
N GLU A 175 0.03 -29.73 8.34
CA GLU A 175 0.15 -30.79 7.32
C GLU A 175 1.51 -30.73 6.58
N ILE A 176 1.96 -29.52 6.21
CA ILE A 176 3.20 -29.36 5.45
C ILE A 176 4.43 -29.07 6.32
N GLY A 177 4.28 -29.05 7.65
CA GLY A 177 5.36 -28.81 8.62
C GLY A 177 6.01 -27.43 8.47
N ARG A 178 5.19 -26.38 8.23
CA ARG A 178 5.65 -24.97 8.10
C ARG A 178 4.96 -24.09 9.14
N SER A 179 5.56 -22.95 9.46
CA SER A 179 4.87 -21.99 10.31
C SER A 179 3.69 -21.34 9.58
N PRO A 180 2.59 -20.98 10.31
CA PRO A 180 1.47 -20.27 9.70
C PRO A 180 1.87 -19.01 8.93
N ALA A 181 2.86 -18.27 9.44
CA ALA A 181 3.38 -17.07 8.78
C ALA A 181 4.12 -17.35 7.46
N GLN A 182 4.62 -18.58 7.25
CA GLN A 182 5.25 -18.99 5.99
C GLN A 182 4.22 -19.46 4.95
N VAL A 183 3.06 -19.86 5.40
CA VAL A 183 1.97 -20.35 4.55
C VAL A 183 1.02 -19.23 4.14
N ALA A 184 0.81 -18.26 5.02
CA ALA A 184 -0.02 -17.09 4.75
C ALA A 184 0.62 -16.14 3.74
#